data_a44a32c7e4af7b35158107c3e1b8d20a
#
_entry.id   a44a32c7e4af7b35158107c3e1b8d20a
#
_cell.length_a   1.000
_cell.length_b   1.000
_cell.length_c   1.000
_cell.angle_alpha   90.00
_cell.angle_beta   90.00
_cell.angle_gamma   90.00
#
_symmetry.space_group_name_H-M   'P 1'
#
loop_
_entity.id
_entity.type
_entity.pdbx_description
1 polymer ?
#
loop_
_entity_poly.entity_id
_entity_poly.type
_entity_poly.pdbx_seq_one_letter_code
_entity_poly.pdbx_strand_id
1 'polypeptide(L)'
;MKRFVLLWFVGISTMAAADDPLQSGPMLGYADKREVLIWVQTKTSASVQIRYTENGKSKPMTTIPIQTLAERDFIAHVVIGQLSPGTAYSYDVLINGKAARQSLTFKTQALWEWRSDPPDFTAMIGSCAYINEPEFDRPEEPYGSDFHIFETMAKVKPDLMIWMGDNVYLREVDWNTRSGMLYRYRHTRSYPGLQPILSMCPQYATWDDHDYGPNDSDR
;
A
#
# COMPACT_ATOMS: atom_id res chain seq x y z
N MET A 1 57.46 17.98 -36.50
CA MET A 1 56.72 18.08 -35.21
C MET A 1 55.40 17.35 -35.35
N LYS A 2 55.28 16.16 -34.80
CA LYS A 2 54.02 15.37 -34.81
C LYS A 2 53.25 15.70 -33.53
N ARG A 3 52.05 16.28 -33.64
CA ARG A 3 51.15 16.54 -32.51
C ARG A 3 50.35 15.26 -32.23
N PHE A 4 50.52 14.68 -31.03
CA PHE A 4 49.65 13.64 -30.49
C PHE A 4 48.43 14.32 -29.87
N VAL A 5 47.24 13.99 -30.34
CA VAL A 5 45.96 14.36 -29.72
C VAL A 5 45.53 13.20 -28.80
N LEU A 6 45.54 13.44 -27.52
CA LEU A 6 45.08 12.47 -26.52
C LEU A 6 43.56 12.65 -26.34
N LEU A 7 42.77 11.73 -26.86
CA LEU A 7 41.32 11.68 -26.66
C LEU A 7 41.04 11.02 -25.32
N TRP A 8 40.49 11.82 -24.40
CA TRP A 8 39.93 11.33 -23.14
C TRP A 8 38.52 10.77 -23.39
N PHE A 9 38.34 9.45 -23.27
CA PHE A 9 37.01 8.84 -23.23
C PHE A 9 36.46 9.03 -21.79
N VAL A 10 35.53 9.96 -21.58
CA VAL A 10 34.73 10.04 -20.37
C VAL A 10 33.65 8.96 -20.48
N GLY A 11 33.86 7.84 -19.81
CA GLY A 11 32.86 6.81 -19.67
C GLY A 11 31.71 7.32 -18.82
N ILE A 12 30.58 7.65 -19.41
CA ILE A 12 29.33 7.93 -18.68
C ILE A 12 28.80 6.56 -18.23
N SER A 13 29.08 6.20 -16.98
CA SER A 13 28.40 5.07 -16.32
C SER A 13 26.93 5.50 -16.06
N THR A 14 26.03 5.04 -16.91
CA THR A 14 24.59 5.09 -16.61
C THR A 14 24.34 4.16 -15.43
N MET A 15 24.20 4.70 -14.23
CA MET A 15 23.64 3.95 -13.11
C MET A 15 22.19 3.61 -13.50
N ALA A 16 21.95 2.35 -13.83
CA ALA A 16 20.58 1.85 -13.94
C ALA A 16 19.87 2.16 -12.61
N ALA A 17 18.75 2.85 -12.68
CA ALA A 17 17.90 3.05 -11.51
C ALA A 17 17.59 1.66 -10.94
N ALA A 18 17.93 1.43 -9.67
CA ALA A 18 17.62 0.16 -9.04
C ALA A 18 16.09 -0.03 -9.10
N ASP A 19 15.65 -1.17 -9.62
CA ASP A 19 14.22 -1.46 -9.71
C ASP A 19 13.60 -1.41 -8.31
N ASP A 20 12.47 -0.71 -8.17
CA ASP A 20 11.76 -0.58 -6.90
C ASP A 20 11.35 -1.98 -6.41
N PRO A 21 11.80 -2.44 -5.24
CA PRO A 21 11.48 -3.77 -4.74
C PRO A 21 10.02 -3.93 -4.29
N LEU A 22 9.28 -2.82 -4.14
CA LEU A 22 7.87 -2.84 -3.78
C LEU A 22 6.99 -3.06 -5.02
N GLN A 23 6.05 -4.00 -4.90
CA GLN A 23 4.94 -4.16 -5.82
C GLN A 23 3.84 -3.17 -5.48
N SER A 24 3.49 -3.05 -4.19
CA SER A 24 2.43 -2.18 -3.70
C SER A 24 2.63 -1.84 -2.21
N GLY A 25 2.03 -0.75 -1.78
CA GLY A 25 2.06 -0.30 -0.39
C GLY A 25 3.25 0.63 -0.06
N PRO A 26 3.44 0.94 1.24
CA PRO A 26 2.71 0.34 2.36
C PRO A 26 1.25 0.78 2.42
N MET A 27 0.41 -0.08 3.01
CA MET A 27 -0.97 0.24 3.35
C MET A 27 -1.14 0.11 4.87
N LEU A 28 -1.79 1.11 5.48
CA LEU A 28 -2.19 1.02 6.87
C LEU A 28 -3.43 0.11 6.94
N GLY A 29 -3.31 -1.06 7.54
CA GLY A 29 -4.44 -1.98 7.70
C GLY A 29 -5.40 -1.49 8.76
N TYR A 30 -4.96 -1.49 10.00
CA TYR A 30 -5.69 -0.88 11.12
C TYR A 30 -4.72 -0.09 12.00
N ALA A 31 -5.27 0.85 12.76
CA ALA A 31 -4.57 1.51 13.85
C ALA A 31 -5.47 1.53 15.08
N ASP A 32 -5.02 0.89 16.16
CA ASP A 32 -5.70 0.89 17.46
C ASP A 32 -4.87 1.70 18.46
N LYS A 33 -5.24 1.67 19.74
CA LYS A 33 -4.61 2.43 20.82
C LYS A 33 -3.15 2.03 21.08
N ARG A 34 -2.80 0.75 20.86
CA ARG A 34 -1.48 0.21 21.18
C ARG A 34 -0.83 -0.59 20.07
N GLU A 35 -1.47 -0.61 18.90
CA GLU A 35 -1.05 -1.47 17.81
C GLU A 35 -1.42 -0.88 16.46
N VAL A 36 -0.58 -1.10 15.44
CA VAL A 36 -0.87 -0.80 14.05
C VAL A 36 -0.44 -1.97 13.18
N LEU A 37 -1.22 -2.26 12.14
CA LEU A 37 -0.87 -3.18 11.07
C LEU A 37 -0.42 -2.41 9.84
N ILE A 38 0.76 -2.73 9.32
CA ILE A 38 1.26 -2.23 8.05
C ILE A 38 1.38 -3.40 7.08
N TRP A 39 0.64 -3.32 5.99
CA TRP A 39 0.68 -4.27 4.88
C TRP A 39 1.67 -3.79 3.83
N VAL A 40 2.51 -4.72 3.33
CA VAL A 40 3.51 -4.46 2.29
C VAL A 40 3.52 -5.63 1.32
N GLN A 41 3.57 -5.37 0.01
CA GLN A 41 3.78 -6.37 -1.02
C GLN A 41 5.07 -6.09 -1.77
N THR A 42 5.93 -7.11 -1.89
CA THR A 42 7.19 -7.05 -2.64
C THR A 42 7.04 -7.73 -4.00
N LYS A 43 7.91 -7.41 -4.96
CA LYS A 43 7.90 -8.06 -6.28
C LYS A 43 8.43 -9.49 -6.26
N THR A 44 9.32 -9.76 -5.33
CA THR A 44 9.96 -11.07 -5.15
C THR A 44 10.14 -11.36 -3.66
N SER A 45 10.54 -12.58 -3.31
CA SER A 45 10.85 -12.95 -1.92
C SER A 45 11.89 -12.01 -1.32
N ALA A 46 11.56 -11.39 -0.20
CA ALA A 46 12.38 -10.38 0.46
C ALA A 46 12.10 -10.31 1.97
N SER A 47 13.05 -9.79 2.72
CA SER A 47 12.89 -9.48 4.14
C SER A 47 12.31 -8.09 4.30
N VAL A 48 11.15 -7.97 4.95
CA VAL A 48 10.44 -6.72 5.24
C VAL A 48 10.57 -6.38 6.71
N GLN A 49 10.93 -5.14 7.01
CA GLN A 49 10.93 -4.58 8.36
C GLN A 49 10.37 -3.16 8.33
N ILE A 50 9.81 -2.72 9.44
CA ILE A 50 9.43 -1.31 9.66
C ILE A 50 10.37 -0.72 10.71
N ARG A 51 11.03 0.37 10.33
CA ARG A 51 11.76 1.23 11.27
C ARG A 51 10.88 2.40 11.62
N TYR A 52 10.61 2.62 12.89
CA TYR A 52 9.67 3.64 13.34
C TYR A 52 10.16 4.41 14.56
N THR A 53 9.67 5.64 14.71
CA THR A 53 10.04 6.54 15.78
C THR A 53 8.82 7.27 16.28
N GLU A 54 8.61 7.30 17.59
CA GLU A 54 7.57 8.13 18.20
C GLU A 54 7.93 9.62 18.01
N ASN A 55 6.97 10.41 17.56
CA ASN A 55 7.22 11.83 17.33
C ASN A 55 7.67 12.53 18.64
N GLY A 56 8.70 13.35 18.53
CA GLY A 56 9.35 14.00 19.67
C GLY A 56 10.42 13.16 20.38
N LYS A 57 10.60 11.90 19.98
CA LYS A 57 11.74 11.05 20.43
C LYS A 57 12.79 10.92 19.32
N SER A 58 14.02 10.65 19.71
CA SER A 58 15.15 10.52 18.78
C SER A 58 15.59 9.07 18.52
N LYS A 59 15.11 8.11 19.34
CA LYS A 59 15.54 6.71 19.24
C LYS A 59 14.60 5.91 18.34
N PRO A 60 15.04 5.47 17.15
CA PRO A 60 14.25 4.59 16.31
C PRO A 60 14.19 3.17 16.89
N MET A 61 13.08 2.51 16.61
CA MET A 61 12.87 1.08 16.84
C MET A 61 12.70 0.39 15.48
N THR A 62 12.99 -0.90 15.41
CA THR A 62 12.84 -1.68 14.19
C THR A 62 12.15 -3.00 14.53
N THR A 63 11.17 -3.40 13.72
CA THR A 63 10.47 -4.67 13.88
C THR A 63 11.39 -5.85 13.58
N ILE A 64 11.00 -7.03 14.03
CA ILE A 64 11.60 -8.27 13.54
C ILE A 64 11.35 -8.39 12.04
N PRO A 65 12.27 -9.00 11.26
CA PRO A 65 12.07 -9.19 9.83
C PRO A 65 10.97 -10.23 9.55
N ILE A 66 10.13 -9.92 8.54
CA ILE A 66 9.15 -10.85 7.98
C ILE A 66 9.58 -11.19 6.56
N GLN A 67 9.75 -12.48 6.27
CA GLN A 67 10.07 -12.96 4.94
C GLN A 67 8.81 -13.07 4.09
N THR A 68 8.80 -12.40 2.94
CA THR A 68 7.71 -12.53 1.96
C THR A 68 7.90 -13.79 1.12
N LEU A 69 6.82 -14.50 0.83
CA LEU A 69 6.82 -15.79 0.17
C LEU A 69 5.86 -15.80 -1.03
N ALA A 70 6.21 -16.53 -2.07
CA ALA A 70 5.40 -16.67 -3.28
C ALA A 70 4.01 -17.26 -3.00
N GLU A 71 3.92 -18.22 -2.06
CA GLU A 71 2.67 -18.86 -1.66
C GLU A 71 1.68 -17.89 -1.03
N ARG A 72 2.17 -16.73 -0.55
CA ARG A 72 1.39 -15.62 0.02
C ARG A 72 1.44 -14.38 -0.84
N ASP A 73 1.67 -14.52 -2.13
CA ASP A 73 1.78 -13.42 -3.10
C ASP A 73 2.76 -12.32 -2.67
N PHE A 74 3.87 -12.72 -2.02
CA PHE A 74 4.91 -11.83 -1.50
C PHE A 74 4.41 -10.74 -0.54
N ILE A 75 3.35 -11.01 0.22
CA ILE A 75 2.76 -10.10 1.19
C ILE A 75 3.40 -10.28 2.57
N ALA A 76 3.67 -9.16 3.24
CA ALA A 76 4.02 -9.08 4.65
C ALA A 76 2.96 -8.27 5.41
N HIS A 77 2.45 -8.83 6.51
CA HIS A 77 1.65 -8.13 7.50
C HIS A 77 2.56 -7.82 8.71
N VAL A 78 2.97 -6.57 8.85
CA VAL A 78 3.86 -6.14 9.92
C VAL A 78 3.05 -5.50 11.03
N VAL A 79 2.92 -6.19 12.14
CA VAL A 79 2.24 -5.68 13.34
C VAL A 79 3.27 -4.99 14.23
N ILE A 80 3.00 -3.75 14.60
CA ILE A 80 3.78 -2.97 15.55
C ILE A 80 2.94 -2.79 16.82
N GLY A 81 3.30 -3.48 17.86
CA GLY A 81 2.61 -3.44 19.15
C GLY A 81 3.33 -2.58 20.19
N GLN A 82 2.74 -2.52 21.40
CA GLN A 82 3.26 -1.78 22.56
C GLN A 82 3.42 -0.27 22.33
N LEU A 83 2.61 0.28 21.46
CA LEU A 83 2.58 1.71 21.15
C LEU A 83 1.88 2.51 22.26
N SER A 84 2.15 3.81 22.29
CA SER A 84 1.44 4.75 23.17
C SER A 84 0.13 5.20 22.52
N PRO A 85 -1.01 5.24 23.25
CA PRO A 85 -2.27 5.75 22.72
C PRO A 85 -2.19 7.23 22.31
N GLY A 86 -2.94 7.62 21.29
CA GLY A 86 -3.06 9.01 20.83
C GLY A 86 -1.77 9.61 20.29
N THR A 87 -0.82 8.78 19.88
CA THR A 87 0.55 9.17 19.57
C THR A 87 0.84 9.02 18.09
N ALA A 88 1.50 10.03 17.53
CA ALA A 88 1.97 10.00 16.14
C ALA A 88 3.38 9.38 16.06
N TYR A 89 3.60 8.62 15.01
CA TYR A 89 4.86 7.96 14.70
C TYR A 89 5.27 8.26 13.27
N SER A 90 6.56 8.47 13.04
CA SER A 90 7.14 8.40 11.70
C SER A 90 7.70 7.00 11.45
N TYR A 91 7.65 6.53 10.20
CA TYR A 91 8.20 5.21 9.87
C TYR A 91 8.78 5.13 8.46
N ASP A 92 9.67 4.17 8.29
CA ASP A 92 10.25 3.77 7.01
C ASP A 92 9.99 2.29 6.77
N VAL A 93 9.78 1.92 5.51
CA VAL A 93 9.74 0.52 5.07
C VAL A 93 11.12 0.10 4.62
N LEU A 94 11.67 -0.93 5.24
CA LEU A 94 12.96 -1.51 4.88
C LEU A 94 12.74 -2.83 4.13
N ILE A 95 13.34 -2.96 2.96
CA ILE A 95 13.38 -4.19 2.17
C ILE A 95 14.83 -4.66 2.09
N ASN A 96 15.09 -5.88 2.56
CA ASN A 96 16.45 -6.43 2.65
C ASN A 96 17.43 -5.46 3.36
N GLY A 97 16.95 -4.80 4.44
CA GLY A 97 17.72 -3.84 5.24
C GLY A 97 17.89 -2.44 4.60
N LYS A 98 17.41 -2.21 3.39
CA LYS A 98 17.47 -0.90 2.72
C LYS A 98 16.12 -0.20 2.72
N ALA A 99 16.11 1.11 2.91
CA ALA A 99 14.88 1.90 2.90
C ALA A 99 14.27 1.96 1.48
N ALA A 100 13.07 1.40 1.32
CA ALA A 100 12.29 1.43 0.09
C ALA A 100 11.25 2.55 0.10
N ARG A 101 10.70 2.90 1.26
CA ARG A 101 9.84 4.07 1.49
C ARG A 101 10.24 4.73 2.81
N GLN A 102 10.18 6.06 2.86
CA GLN A 102 10.66 6.83 4.00
C GLN A 102 9.68 7.94 4.37
N SER A 103 9.79 8.39 5.62
CA SER A 103 9.07 9.57 6.14
C SER A 103 7.55 9.44 6.07
N LEU A 104 7.05 8.23 6.19
CA LEU A 104 5.63 7.95 6.32
C LEU A 104 5.19 8.13 7.77
N THR A 105 3.90 8.27 8.00
CA THR A 105 3.38 8.51 9.35
C THR A 105 2.14 7.66 9.62
N PHE A 106 1.95 7.30 10.88
CA PHE A 106 0.68 6.81 11.40
C PHE A 106 0.42 7.40 12.78
N LYS A 107 -0.83 7.32 13.23
CA LYS A 107 -1.23 7.74 14.56
C LYS A 107 -2.08 6.66 15.21
N THR A 108 -1.80 6.35 16.46
CA THR A 108 -2.63 5.46 17.28
C THR A 108 -3.89 6.17 17.75
N GLN A 109 -4.96 5.43 18.00
CA GLN A 109 -6.19 5.99 18.56
C GLN A 109 -5.96 6.58 19.96
N ALA A 110 -6.64 7.69 20.24
CA ALA A 110 -6.65 8.28 21.58
C ALA A 110 -7.38 7.38 22.59
N LEU A 111 -6.93 7.37 23.82
CA LEU A 111 -7.63 6.74 24.92
C LEU A 111 -8.58 7.78 25.52
N TRP A 112 -9.75 7.93 24.94
CA TRP A 112 -10.75 8.94 25.31
C TRP A 112 -11.83 8.40 26.27
N GLU A 113 -12.15 7.11 26.19
CA GLU A 113 -13.24 6.49 26.97
C GLU A 113 -13.05 6.76 28.46
N TRP A 114 -14.11 7.24 29.10
CA TRP A 114 -14.17 7.62 30.53
C TRP A 114 -13.27 8.82 30.91
N ARG A 115 -12.65 9.55 29.93
CA ARG A 115 -11.69 10.64 30.17
C ARG A 115 -12.05 11.96 29.50
N SER A 116 -12.61 11.88 28.30
CA SER A 116 -12.99 13.05 27.49
C SER A 116 -14.14 12.69 26.55
N ASP A 117 -14.64 13.66 25.82
CA ASP A 117 -15.54 13.40 24.71
C ASP A 117 -14.83 12.59 23.62
N PRO A 118 -15.57 11.80 22.80
CA PRO A 118 -15.00 11.13 21.64
C PRO A 118 -14.31 12.15 20.70
N PRO A 119 -13.15 11.82 20.12
CA PRO A 119 -12.53 12.69 19.14
C PRO A 119 -13.37 12.77 17.87
N ASP A 120 -13.43 13.95 17.26
CA ASP A 120 -13.94 14.08 15.90
C ASP A 120 -13.03 13.36 14.92
N PHE A 121 -13.62 12.79 13.87
CA PHE A 121 -12.87 12.12 12.79
C PHE A 121 -13.59 12.27 11.45
N THR A 122 -12.82 12.20 10.39
CA THR A 122 -13.31 12.17 9.01
C THR A 122 -13.20 10.75 8.47
N ALA A 123 -14.33 10.08 8.23
CA ALA A 123 -14.38 8.81 7.53
C ALA A 123 -14.64 9.04 6.04
N MET A 124 -13.86 8.39 5.19
CA MET A 124 -14.17 8.28 3.78
C MET A 124 -14.77 6.91 3.52
N ILE A 125 -15.85 6.87 2.74
CA ILE A 125 -16.58 5.64 2.39
C ILE A 125 -16.67 5.57 0.87
N GLY A 126 -16.34 4.41 0.30
CA GLY A 126 -16.42 4.16 -1.13
C GLY A 126 -16.61 2.69 -1.43
N SER A 127 -17.03 2.38 -2.65
CA SER A 127 -17.15 1.03 -3.19
C SER A 127 -16.82 1.02 -4.66
N CYS A 128 -16.85 -0.15 -5.31
CA CYS A 128 -16.75 -0.28 -6.75
C CYS A 128 -15.46 0.30 -7.33
N ALA A 129 -14.33 -0.11 -6.78
CA ALA A 129 -13.00 0.32 -7.25
C ALA A 129 -12.61 -0.43 -8.54
N TYR A 130 -13.12 0.05 -9.67
CA TYR A 130 -12.91 -0.58 -10.96
C TYR A 130 -11.62 -0.11 -11.63
N ILE A 131 -10.54 -0.86 -11.43
CA ILE A 131 -9.22 -0.60 -12.03
C ILE A 131 -8.83 -1.82 -12.84
N ASN A 132 -9.01 -1.76 -14.17
CA ASN A 132 -8.73 -2.86 -15.09
C ASN A 132 -7.84 -2.43 -16.25
N GLU A 133 -7.23 -3.41 -16.90
CA GLU A 133 -6.50 -3.21 -18.15
C GLU A 133 -7.48 -3.16 -19.33
N PRO A 134 -7.25 -2.26 -20.30
CA PRO A 134 -8.16 -2.11 -21.47
C PRO A 134 -8.39 -3.42 -22.25
N GLU A 135 -7.42 -4.31 -22.30
CA GLU A 135 -7.50 -5.59 -23.00
C GLU A 135 -8.45 -6.60 -22.35
N PHE A 136 -8.74 -6.45 -21.04
CA PHE A 136 -9.66 -7.31 -20.28
C PHE A 136 -10.94 -6.60 -19.88
N ASP A 137 -11.08 -5.33 -20.27
CA ASP A 137 -12.30 -4.56 -20.05
C ASP A 137 -13.37 -4.89 -21.09
N ARG A 138 -14.56 -4.35 -20.91
CA ARG A 138 -15.65 -4.54 -21.85
C ARG A 138 -15.30 -3.93 -23.22
N PRO A 139 -15.50 -4.63 -24.32
CA PRO A 139 -15.38 -4.04 -25.64
C PRO A 139 -16.32 -2.84 -25.80
N GLU A 140 -15.82 -1.75 -26.37
CA GLU A 140 -16.57 -0.54 -26.75
C GLU A 140 -17.02 0.37 -25.58
N GLU A 141 -17.24 -0.16 -24.37
CA GLU A 141 -17.69 0.62 -23.21
C GLU A 141 -16.86 0.27 -21.95
N PRO A 142 -15.60 0.73 -21.87
CA PRO A 142 -14.79 0.50 -20.67
C PRO A 142 -15.39 1.25 -19.49
N TYR A 143 -15.36 0.61 -18.31
CA TYR A 143 -15.78 1.24 -17.07
C TYR A 143 -14.68 2.09 -16.44
N GLY A 144 -15.14 3.00 -15.58
CA GLY A 144 -14.26 3.96 -14.93
C GLY A 144 -13.88 5.10 -15.86
N SER A 145 -13.02 5.96 -15.39
CA SER A 145 -12.47 7.07 -16.15
C SER A 145 -10.95 7.12 -15.91
N ASP A 146 -10.40 8.30 -15.71
CA ASP A 146 -8.98 8.53 -15.46
C ASP A 146 -8.54 8.28 -14.00
N PHE A 147 -9.43 7.79 -13.13
CA PHE A 147 -9.19 7.47 -11.71
C PHE A 147 -8.70 8.64 -10.83
N HIS A 148 -8.87 9.89 -11.24
CA HIS A 148 -8.54 11.08 -10.46
C HIS A 148 -9.24 11.15 -9.09
N ILE A 149 -10.28 10.35 -8.90
CA ILE A 149 -10.98 10.23 -7.62
C ILE A 149 -10.02 9.88 -6.48
N PHE A 150 -9.06 8.97 -6.69
CA PHE A 150 -8.12 8.54 -5.65
C PHE A 150 -7.19 9.67 -5.21
N GLU A 151 -6.74 10.53 -6.14
CA GLU A 151 -5.95 11.72 -5.81
C GLU A 151 -6.78 12.73 -5.01
N THR A 152 -8.06 12.88 -5.37
CA THR A 152 -8.98 13.76 -4.66
C THR A 152 -9.25 13.27 -3.25
N MET A 153 -9.46 11.95 -3.09
CA MET A 153 -9.59 11.31 -1.79
C MET A 153 -8.36 11.57 -0.90
N ALA A 154 -7.16 11.44 -1.43
CA ALA A 154 -5.94 11.71 -0.70
C ALA A 154 -5.80 13.17 -0.24
N LYS A 155 -6.32 14.14 -1.02
CA LYS A 155 -6.32 15.58 -0.64
C LYS A 155 -7.23 15.89 0.53
N VAL A 156 -8.29 15.11 0.76
CA VAL A 156 -9.21 15.25 1.91
C VAL A 156 -8.51 14.91 3.23
N LYS A 157 -7.48 14.04 3.20
CA LYS A 157 -6.75 13.55 4.37
C LYS A 157 -7.67 12.93 5.44
N PRO A 158 -8.44 11.90 5.09
CA PRO A 158 -9.33 11.25 6.03
C PRO A 158 -8.56 10.55 7.15
N ASP A 159 -9.21 10.37 8.29
CA ASP A 159 -8.68 9.61 9.42
C ASP A 159 -8.82 8.09 9.22
N LEU A 160 -9.78 7.67 8.37
CA LEU A 160 -9.95 6.27 7.97
C LEU A 160 -10.68 6.17 6.64
N MET A 161 -10.47 5.04 5.94
CA MET A 161 -11.18 4.67 4.73
C MET A 161 -11.95 3.36 4.95
N ILE A 162 -13.21 3.33 4.50
CA ILE A 162 -14.06 2.14 4.50
C ILE A 162 -14.44 1.79 3.07
N TRP A 163 -13.99 0.64 2.60
CA TRP A 163 -14.37 0.06 1.32
C TRP A 163 -15.59 -0.84 1.53
N MET A 164 -16.68 -0.47 0.87
CA MET A 164 -18.01 -1.09 1.07
C MET A 164 -18.31 -2.22 0.08
N GLY A 165 -17.28 -3.00 -0.25
CA GLY A 165 -17.37 -4.07 -1.24
C GLY A 165 -16.91 -3.64 -2.62
N ASP A 166 -16.78 -4.60 -3.52
CA ASP A 166 -16.21 -4.43 -4.87
C ASP A 166 -14.85 -3.72 -4.83
N ASN A 167 -13.98 -4.20 -3.95
CA ASN A 167 -12.64 -3.64 -3.78
C ASN A 167 -11.74 -3.93 -4.99
N VAL A 168 -12.12 -4.95 -5.77
CA VAL A 168 -11.55 -5.33 -7.06
C VAL A 168 -12.66 -5.87 -7.95
N TYR A 169 -12.41 -5.91 -9.25
CA TYR A 169 -13.31 -6.54 -10.22
C TYR A 169 -12.57 -7.67 -10.93
N LEU A 170 -12.84 -8.90 -10.50
CA LEU A 170 -12.32 -10.07 -11.19
C LEU A 170 -12.90 -10.11 -12.60
N ARG A 171 -12.01 -10.32 -13.60
CA ARG A 171 -12.42 -10.48 -15.00
C ARG A 171 -12.46 -11.95 -15.38
N GLU A 172 -13.01 -12.24 -16.54
CA GLU A 172 -13.16 -13.60 -17.06
C GLU A 172 -11.86 -14.40 -17.04
N VAL A 173 -10.72 -13.72 -17.26
CA VAL A 173 -9.38 -14.32 -17.21
C VAL A 173 -8.90 -14.63 -15.79
N ASP A 174 -9.51 -14.02 -14.77
CA ASP A 174 -9.14 -14.17 -13.37
C ASP A 174 -9.99 -15.24 -12.66
N TRP A 175 -11.19 -15.53 -13.18
CA TRP A 175 -12.11 -16.47 -12.57
C TRP A 175 -11.49 -17.87 -12.44
N ASN A 176 -11.98 -18.65 -11.51
CA ASN A 176 -11.66 -20.06 -11.32
C ASN A 176 -10.18 -20.41 -11.03
N THR A 177 -9.30 -19.45 -10.91
CA THR A 177 -7.91 -19.71 -10.56
C THR A 177 -7.42 -18.79 -9.44
N ARG A 178 -6.72 -19.37 -8.45
CA ARG A 178 -6.11 -18.58 -7.38
C ARG A 178 -5.10 -17.55 -7.92
N SER A 179 -4.35 -17.92 -8.96
CA SER A 179 -3.36 -17.03 -9.58
C SER A 179 -4.00 -15.82 -10.27
N GLY A 180 -5.14 -16.01 -10.94
CA GLY A 180 -5.93 -14.92 -11.54
C GLY A 180 -6.45 -13.97 -10.45
N MET A 181 -7.08 -14.50 -9.41
CA MET A 181 -7.56 -13.69 -8.28
C MET A 181 -6.42 -12.86 -7.65
N LEU A 182 -5.29 -13.49 -7.33
CA LEU A 182 -4.14 -12.79 -6.78
C LEU A 182 -3.57 -11.73 -7.75
N TYR A 183 -3.57 -12.03 -9.05
CA TYR A 183 -3.16 -11.07 -10.06
C TYR A 183 -4.05 -9.82 -10.03
N ARG A 184 -5.37 -9.98 -10.00
CA ARG A 184 -6.32 -8.86 -9.98
C ARG A 184 -6.18 -8.00 -8.72
N TYR A 185 -6.08 -8.61 -7.56
CA TYR A 185 -5.82 -7.89 -6.32
C TYR A 185 -4.50 -7.13 -6.37
N ARG A 186 -3.43 -7.75 -6.87
CA ARG A 186 -2.13 -7.12 -7.03
C ARG A 186 -2.19 -5.94 -8.01
N HIS A 187 -2.84 -6.14 -9.17
CA HIS A 187 -3.02 -5.11 -10.18
C HIS A 187 -3.70 -3.87 -9.58
N THR A 188 -4.86 -4.04 -8.97
CA THR A 188 -5.61 -2.94 -8.35
C THR A 188 -4.81 -2.24 -7.25
N ARG A 189 -4.22 -3.00 -6.32
CA ARG A 189 -3.44 -2.43 -5.21
C ARG A 189 -2.15 -1.73 -5.66
N SER A 190 -1.61 -2.08 -6.83
CA SER A 190 -0.40 -1.46 -7.39
C SER A 190 -0.69 -0.18 -8.17
N TYR A 191 -1.95 0.19 -8.38
CA TYR A 191 -2.26 1.41 -9.12
C TYR A 191 -1.61 2.64 -8.44
N PRO A 192 -0.80 3.43 -9.16
CA PRO A 192 -0.03 4.52 -8.54
C PRO A 192 -0.88 5.57 -7.84
N GLY A 193 -2.02 5.95 -8.43
CA GLY A 193 -2.93 6.94 -7.86
C GLY A 193 -3.58 6.50 -6.54
N LEU A 194 -3.62 5.18 -6.27
CA LEU A 194 -4.17 4.63 -5.04
C LEU A 194 -3.16 4.64 -3.88
N GLN A 195 -1.85 4.65 -4.15
CA GLN A 195 -0.81 4.53 -3.11
C GLN A 195 -0.91 5.61 -2.01
N PRO A 196 -1.18 6.90 -2.31
CA PRO A 196 -1.32 7.91 -1.27
C PRO A 196 -2.42 7.59 -0.26
N ILE A 197 -3.63 7.22 -0.71
CA ILE A 197 -4.76 6.93 0.21
C ILE A 197 -4.50 5.65 1.03
N LEU A 198 -3.87 4.63 0.45
CA LEU A 198 -3.53 3.40 1.15
C LEU A 198 -2.56 3.63 2.32
N SER A 199 -1.62 4.56 2.16
CA SER A 199 -0.55 4.79 3.14
C SER A 199 -0.89 5.83 4.20
N MET A 200 -1.89 6.70 3.99
CA MET A 200 -2.13 7.85 4.86
C MET A 200 -3.09 7.59 6.02
N CYS A 201 -4.00 6.64 5.88
CA CYS A 201 -5.00 6.33 6.91
C CYS A 201 -5.31 4.83 6.95
N PRO A 202 -5.83 4.30 8.07
CA PRO A 202 -6.30 2.93 8.18
C PRO A 202 -7.36 2.59 7.11
N GLN A 203 -7.21 1.39 6.53
CA GLN A 203 -8.09 0.85 5.49
C GLN A 203 -8.91 -0.30 6.07
N TYR A 204 -10.22 -0.14 6.06
CA TYR A 204 -11.17 -1.20 6.42
C TYR A 204 -11.98 -1.58 5.18
N ALA A 205 -12.35 -2.85 5.05
CA ALA A 205 -13.10 -3.33 3.91
C ALA A 205 -14.13 -4.38 4.31
N THR A 206 -15.24 -4.40 3.60
CA THR A 206 -16.13 -5.55 3.50
C THR A 206 -16.01 -6.16 2.10
N TRP A 207 -16.61 -7.31 1.88
CA TRP A 207 -16.66 -7.99 0.57
C TRP A 207 -18.01 -7.78 -0.09
N ASP A 208 -17.98 -7.81 -1.44
CA ASP A 208 -19.14 -8.03 -2.26
C ASP A 208 -18.77 -9.01 -3.39
N ASP A 209 -19.68 -9.33 -4.30
CA ASP A 209 -19.58 -10.42 -5.26
C ASP A 209 -18.33 -10.31 -6.17
N HIS A 210 -18.01 -9.13 -6.66
CA HIS A 210 -16.84 -8.92 -7.54
C HIS A 210 -15.49 -9.12 -6.84
N ASP A 211 -15.46 -9.17 -5.50
CA ASP A 211 -14.24 -9.46 -4.75
C ASP A 211 -13.83 -10.94 -4.82
N TYR A 212 -14.74 -11.84 -5.23
CA TYR A 212 -14.49 -13.27 -5.26
C TYR A 212 -15.11 -14.02 -6.46
N GLY A 213 -15.91 -13.36 -7.29
CA GLY A 213 -16.59 -14.01 -8.40
C GLY A 213 -17.10 -13.08 -9.50
N PRO A 214 -17.89 -13.62 -10.42
CA PRO A 214 -18.67 -12.84 -11.38
C PRO A 214 -19.82 -12.10 -10.69
N ASN A 215 -20.45 -11.19 -11.46
CA ASN A 215 -21.60 -10.41 -10.99
C ASN A 215 -22.71 -11.28 -10.41
N ASP A 216 -23.28 -10.83 -9.29
CA ASP A 216 -24.32 -11.52 -8.52
C ASP A 216 -23.89 -12.91 -8.02
N SER A 217 -22.58 -13.12 -7.80
CA SER A 217 -22.09 -14.34 -7.17
C SER A 217 -22.59 -14.42 -5.73
N ASP A 218 -23.28 -15.51 -5.43
CA ASP A 218 -23.53 -15.95 -4.08
C ASP A 218 -22.64 -17.17 -3.75
N ARG A 219 -22.90 -17.91 -2.73
CA ARG A 219 -22.03 -19.01 -2.22
C ARG A 219 -21.77 -20.12 -3.23
#